data_911fd1543435e0a5192071c49e0dc4a2
#
_entry.id   911fd1543435e0a5192071c49e0dc4a2
#
_cell.length_a   1.000
_cell.length_b   1.000
_cell.length_c   1.000
_cell.angle_alpha   90.00
_cell.angle_beta   90.00
_cell.angle_gamma   90.00
#
_symmetry.space_group_name_H-M   'P 1'
#
loop_
_entity.id
_entity.type
_entity.pdbx_description
1 polymer ?
#
loop_
_entity_poly.entity_id
_entity_poly.type
_entity_poly.pdbx_seq_one_letter_code
_entity_poly.pdbx_strand_id
1 'polypeptide(L)'
;MFTQGGYPHLSVSEGGRVGSVLVRLAIFDLDGTLVDRTSAVADAIATLSHDHGYGPEIETWLLTELADRADRSDFDRLRAAFPIAESGDHLWRVYIDRMASAVTCRPTVLAALARLKEAGWSIGVATNGASDIQRAKVRATGLADLIDGIAASGDIDVRKPDPRLFELAAARCGTQLTPGDWMTGDDPEADIAGGYRAGLRTIWVRGRTWPDGLDTPHHTVDDVSEAIDHLLTHSPR
;
A
#
# COMPACT_ATOMS: atom_id res chain seq x y z
N MET A 1 -21.99 52.22 -54.20
CA MET A 1 -21.27 51.08 -54.80
C MET A 1 -20.33 50.55 -53.69
N PHE A 2 -20.86 49.65 -52.86
CA PHE A 2 -20.09 49.06 -51.70
C PHE A 2 -19.93 47.55 -51.92
N THR A 3 -18.72 47.11 -52.08
CA THR A 3 -18.35 45.73 -52.30
C THR A 3 -18.27 45.01 -50.91
N GLN A 4 -19.04 43.93 -50.76
CA GLN A 4 -18.99 43.03 -49.64
C GLN A 4 -17.73 42.16 -49.75
N GLY A 5 -16.87 42.21 -48.69
CA GLY A 5 -15.77 41.30 -48.52
C GLY A 5 -16.24 40.04 -47.74
N GLY A 6 -16.16 38.87 -48.40
CA GLY A 6 -16.47 37.60 -47.78
C GLY A 6 -15.35 37.19 -46.82
N TYR A 7 -15.71 36.75 -45.60
CA TYR A 7 -14.83 36.09 -44.66
C TYR A 7 -14.69 34.59 -45.02
N PRO A 8 -13.49 34.02 -44.96
CA PRO A 8 -13.33 32.58 -45.17
C PRO A 8 -13.84 31.79 -43.94
N HIS A 9 -14.68 30.81 -44.24
CA HIS A 9 -15.11 29.78 -43.28
C HIS A 9 -13.87 28.97 -42.82
N LEU A 10 -13.51 29.10 -41.53
CA LEU A 10 -12.62 28.18 -40.87
C LEU A 10 -13.40 26.89 -40.59
N SER A 11 -13.08 25.84 -41.33
CA SER A 11 -13.51 24.48 -41.00
C SER A 11 -12.83 24.04 -39.70
N VAL A 12 -13.63 23.86 -38.64
CA VAL A 12 -13.19 23.19 -37.42
C VAL A 12 -12.99 21.72 -37.76
N SER A 13 -11.74 21.29 -37.84
CA SER A 13 -11.41 19.87 -37.90
C SER A 13 -11.85 19.22 -36.56
N GLU A 14 -12.77 18.26 -36.69
CA GLU A 14 -13.14 17.38 -35.57
C GLU A 14 -11.85 16.76 -34.95
N GLY A 15 -11.54 17.18 -33.72
CA GLY A 15 -10.45 16.65 -32.98
C GLY A 15 -10.65 15.15 -32.74
N GLY A 16 -9.75 14.34 -33.31
CA GLY A 16 -9.74 12.91 -33.12
C GLY A 16 -9.77 12.63 -31.60
N ARG A 17 -10.74 11.83 -31.18
CA ARG A 17 -10.75 11.22 -29.86
C ARG A 17 -9.43 10.44 -29.74
N VAL A 18 -8.48 10.97 -28.98
CA VAL A 18 -7.38 10.18 -28.44
C VAL A 18 -8.06 9.12 -27.57
N GLY A 19 -8.12 7.89 -28.04
CA GLY A 19 -8.63 6.78 -27.26
C GLY A 19 -7.85 6.75 -25.95
N SER A 20 -8.52 6.98 -24.83
CA SER A 20 -7.89 6.80 -23.52
C SER A 20 -7.48 5.34 -23.45
N VAL A 21 -6.18 5.08 -23.46
CA VAL A 21 -5.65 3.76 -23.11
C VAL A 21 -6.11 3.54 -21.68
N LEU A 22 -7.02 2.58 -21.50
CA LEU A 22 -7.43 2.17 -20.15
C LEU A 22 -6.18 1.63 -19.44
N VAL A 23 -5.64 2.43 -18.55
CA VAL A 23 -4.53 2.01 -17.71
C VAL A 23 -5.07 0.98 -16.71
N ARG A 24 -4.57 -0.24 -16.75
CA ARG A 24 -4.93 -1.28 -15.79
C ARG A 24 -4.24 -0.99 -14.46
N LEU A 25 -4.99 -0.99 -13.38
CA LEU A 25 -4.47 -0.72 -12.04
C LEU A 25 -4.51 -2.00 -11.18
N ALA A 26 -3.39 -2.33 -10.58
CA ALA A 26 -3.27 -3.31 -9.52
C ALA A 26 -2.85 -2.61 -8.22
N ILE A 27 -3.71 -2.68 -7.21
CA ILE A 27 -3.44 -2.16 -5.87
C ILE A 27 -3.02 -3.34 -4.99
N PHE A 28 -1.95 -3.16 -4.23
CA PHE A 28 -1.45 -4.14 -3.27
C PHE A 28 -1.51 -3.57 -1.86
N ASP A 29 -1.78 -4.42 -0.88
CA ASP A 29 -1.39 -4.12 0.49
C ASP A 29 0.13 -4.20 0.65
N LEU A 30 0.66 -3.61 1.72
CA LEU A 30 2.09 -3.59 2.00
C LEU A 30 2.51 -4.67 3.01
N ASP A 31 1.99 -4.56 4.24
CA ASP A 31 2.42 -5.34 5.39
C ASP A 31 1.76 -6.74 5.41
N GLY A 32 2.53 -7.80 5.29
CA GLY A 32 2.00 -9.17 5.17
C GLY A 32 1.71 -9.59 3.73
N THR A 33 1.81 -8.66 2.77
CA THR A 33 1.61 -8.92 1.34
C THR A 33 2.89 -8.72 0.55
N LEU A 34 3.36 -7.49 0.40
CA LEU A 34 4.60 -7.17 -0.32
C LEU A 34 5.85 -7.30 0.55
N VAL A 35 5.73 -7.07 1.86
CA VAL A 35 6.83 -7.09 2.82
C VAL A 35 6.50 -7.95 4.04
N ASP A 36 7.52 -8.59 4.63
CA ASP A 36 7.40 -9.29 5.91
C ASP A 36 7.50 -8.28 7.06
N ARG A 37 6.34 -7.90 7.60
CA ARG A 37 6.26 -7.00 8.75
C ARG A 37 6.54 -7.72 10.06
N THR A 38 6.15 -8.98 10.20
CA THR A 38 6.16 -9.68 11.49
C THR A 38 7.57 -9.82 12.02
N SER A 39 8.49 -10.33 11.20
CA SER A 39 9.91 -10.43 11.56
C SER A 39 10.52 -9.05 11.78
N ALA A 40 10.20 -8.07 10.94
CA ALA A 40 10.74 -6.72 11.02
C ALA A 40 10.36 -5.98 12.32
N VAL A 41 9.16 -6.18 12.85
CA VAL A 41 8.73 -5.59 14.13
C VAL A 41 9.58 -6.11 15.28
N ALA A 42 9.79 -7.43 15.36
CA ALA A 42 10.60 -8.04 16.41
C ALA A 42 12.06 -7.55 16.37
N ASP A 43 12.67 -7.53 15.18
CA ASP A 43 14.05 -7.08 14.99
C ASP A 43 14.22 -5.58 15.28
N ALA A 44 13.26 -4.76 14.86
CA ALA A 44 13.28 -3.32 15.13
C ALA A 44 13.17 -3.01 16.62
N ILE A 45 12.31 -3.72 17.34
CA ILE A 45 12.12 -3.55 18.78
C ILE A 45 13.35 -4.05 19.54
N ALA A 46 13.91 -5.21 19.19
CA ALA A 46 15.12 -5.73 19.81
C ALA A 46 16.30 -4.75 19.64
N THR A 47 16.48 -4.21 18.43
CA THR A 47 17.52 -3.23 18.14
C THR A 47 17.30 -1.93 18.91
N LEU A 48 16.08 -1.39 18.91
CA LEU A 48 15.73 -0.19 19.67
C LEU A 48 15.96 -0.38 21.17
N SER A 49 15.55 -1.52 21.72
CA SER A 49 15.76 -1.85 23.15
C SER A 49 17.24 -1.94 23.50
N HIS A 50 18.03 -2.60 22.66
CA HIS A 50 19.49 -2.69 22.82
C HIS A 50 20.16 -1.31 22.81
N ASP A 51 19.85 -0.48 21.84
CA ASP A 51 20.49 0.83 21.65
C ASP A 51 20.20 1.82 22.79
N HIS A 52 19.04 1.69 23.43
CA HIS A 52 18.61 2.54 24.55
C HIS A 52 18.84 1.89 25.93
N GLY A 53 19.34 0.65 25.96
CA GLY A 53 19.55 -0.09 27.21
C GLY A 53 18.25 -0.44 27.92
N TYR A 54 17.16 -0.65 27.18
CA TYR A 54 15.87 -1.03 27.76
C TYR A 54 15.90 -2.47 28.28
N GLY A 55 15.30 -2.66 29.45
CA GLY A 55 15.16 -4.00 30.03
C GLY A 55 14.03 -4.81 29.40
N PRO A 56 13.92 -6.11 29.71
CA PRO A 56 12.95 -7.02 29.10
C PRO A 56 11.49 -6.63 29.34
N GLU A 57 11.18 -5.85 30.37
CA GLU A 57 9.84 -5.36 30.65
C GLU A 57 9.37 -4.35 29.57
N ILE A 58 10.24 -3.40 29.22
CA ILE A 58 9.97 -2.41 28.16
C ILE A 58 9.90 -3.09 26.79
N GLU A 59 10.81 -4.02 26.51
CA GLU A 59 10.82 -4.78 25.26
C GLU A 59 9.53 -5.60 25.10
N THR A 60 9.08 -6.29 26.16
CA THR A 60 7.81 -7.03 26.16
C THR A 60 6.62 -6.11 25.93
N TRP A 61 6.62 -4.94 26.55
CA TRP A 61 5.58 -3.94 26.33
C TRP A 61 5.53 -3.49 24.86
N LEU A 62 6.68 -3.14 24.28
CA LEU A 62 6.78 -2.75 22.87
C LEU A 62 6.30 -3.86 21.93
N LEU A 63 6.73 -5.10 22.14
CA LEU A 63 6.30 -6.26 21.36
C LEU A 63 4.78 -6.47 21.43
N THR A 64 4.17 -6.21 22.59
CA THR A 64 2.73 -6.37 22.78
C THR A 64 1.94 -5.23 22.11
N GLU A 65 2.34 -3.98 22.39
CA GLU A 65 1.57 -2.82 21.95
C GLU A 65 1.74 -2.49 20.46
N LEU A 66 2.90 -2.80 19.88
CA LEU A 66 3.21 -2.51 18.47
C LEU A 66 2.99 -3.72 17.55
N ALA A 67 2.50 -4.86 18.06
CA ALA A 67 2.32 -6.11 17.32
C ALA A 67 1.46 -5.91 16.06
N ASP A 68 0.25 -5.39 16.23
CA ASP A 68 -0.69 -5.18 15.12
C ASP A 68 -0.48 -3.86 14.40
N ARG A 69 -0.12 -2.83 15.15
CA ARG A 69 -0.01 -1.45 14.67
C ARG A 69 0.99 -0.67 15.50
N ALA A 70 1.67 0.26 14.88
CA ALA A 70 2.47 1.27 15.57
C ALA A 70 2.01 2.67 15.18
N ASP A 71 1.90 3.53 16.17
CA ASP A 71 1.52 4.94 16.03
C ASP A 71 2.44 5.80 16.90
N ARG A 72 2.59 7.07 16.56
CA ARG A 72 3.41 8.01 17.36
C ARG A 72 2.96 8.09 18.82
N SER A 73 1.65 8.07 19.06
CA SER A 73 1.08 8.12 20.41
C SER A 73 1.44 6.91 21.29
N ASP A 74 1.83 5.78 20.69
CA ASP A 74 2.28 4.61 21.46
C ASP A 74 3.56 4.91 22.25
N PHE A 75 4.44 5.74 21.69
CA PHE A 75 5.66 6.17 22.37
C PHE A 75 5.41 7.19 23.48
N ASP A 76 4.34 7.97 23.42
CA ASP A 76 3.89 8.77 24.55
C ASP A 76 3.29 7.90 25.66
N ARG A 77 2.56 6.82 25.30
CA ARG A 77 2.06 5.81 26.25
C ARG A 77 3.23 5.04 26.89
N LEU A 78 4.25 4.67 26.11
CA LEU A 78 5.48 4.04 26.64
C LEU A 78 6.13 4.91 27.72
N ARG A 79 6.29 6.21 27.47
CA ARG A 79 6.85 7.17 28.41
C ARG A 79 5.98 7.42 29.66
N ALA A 80 4.67 7.25 29.52
CA ALA A 80 3.77 7.31 30.67
C ALA A 80 3.88 6.05 31.56
N ALA A 81 4.20 4.90 30.97
CA ALA A 81 4.34 3.63 31.69
C ALA A 81 5.74 3.41 32.31
N PHE A 82 6.79 3.99 31.71
CA PHE A 82 8.19 3.74 32.10
C PHE A 82 8.99 5.05 32.20
N PRO A 83 10.00 5.11 33.10
CA PRO A 83 10.86 6.28 33.28
C PRO A 83 11.85 6.42 32.11
N ILE A 84 11.38 6.85 30.96
CA ILE A 84 12.15 7.04 29.71
C ILE A 84 12.42 8.52 29.53
N ALA A 85 13.67 8.89 29.31
CA ALA A 85 14.12 10.28 29.19
C ALA A 85 13.84 10.87 27.80
N GLU A 86 13.92 10.07 26.76
CA GLU A 86 13.74 10.47 25.37
C GLU A 86 12.29 10.91 25.11
N SER A 87 12.10 11.84 24.18
CA SER A 87 10.76 12.25 23.77
C SER A 87 10.07 11.18 22.92
N GLY A 88 8.74 11.09 22.96
CA GLY A 88 7.95 10.20 22.10
C GLY A 88 8.26 10.40 20.62
N ASP A 89 8.43 11.67 20.18
CA ASP A 89 8.82 12.02 18.81
C ASP A 89 10.21 11.49 18.42
N HIS A 90 11.17 11.48 19.36
CA HIS A 90 12.48 10.91 19.10
C HIS A 90 12.40 9.40 18.94
N LEU A 91 11.73 8.72 19.88
CA LEU A 91 11.55 7.27 19.85
C LEU A 91 10.78 6.81 18.61
N TRP A 92 9.75 7.55 18.20
CA TRP A 92 9.03 7.27 16.97
C TRP A 92 9.93 7.32 15.73
N ARG A 93 10.78 8.35 15.61
CA ARG A 93 11.74 8.44 14.50
C ARG A 93 12.75 7.29 14.52
N VAL A 94 13.29 6.96 15.69
CA VAL A 94 14.20 5.82 15.83
C VAL A 94 13.50 4.52 15.44
N TYR A 95 12.27 4.30 15.87
CA TYR A 95 11.49 3.12 15.51
C TYR A 95 11.27 3.03 13.99
N ILE A 96 10.92 4.14 13.31
CA ILE A 96 10.82 4.18 11.85
C ILE A 96 12.11 3.73 11.19
N ASP A 97 13.25 4.26 11.65
CA ASP A 97 14.56 3.92 11.08
C ASP A 97 14.91 2.44 11.31
N ARG A 98 14.60 1.88 12.49
CA ARG A 98 14.79 0.45 12.77
C ARG A 98 13.86 -0.43 11.95
N MET A 99 12.59 -0.05 11.80
CA MET A 99 11.65 -0.74 10.93
C MET A 99 12.09 -0.72 9.46
N ALA A 100 12.54 0.43 8.95
CA ALA A 100 13.06 0.53 7.59
C ALA A 100 14.31 -0.33 7.37
N SER A 101 15.16 -0.48 8.40
CA SER A 101 16.36 -1.32 8.31
C SER A 101 16.07 -2.82 8.41
N ALA A 102 14.99 -3.21 9.11
CA ALA A 102 14.63 -4.60 9.36
C ALA A 102 13.70 -5.18 8.28
N VAL A 103 12.82 -4.35 7.70
CA VAL A 103 11.82 -4.82 6.73
C VAL A 103 12.47 -5.23 5.41
N THR A 104 11.99 -6.32 4.84
CA THR A 104 12.49 -6.84 3.57
C THR A 104 11.35 -7.11 2.59
N CYS A 105 11.63 -6.91 1.30
CA CYS A 105 10.81 -7.42 0.20
C CYS A 105 11.61 -8.51 -0.51
N ARG A 106 11.00 -9.65 -0.76
CA ARG A 106 11.69 -10.77 -1.42
C ARG A 106 12.09 -10.39 -2.85
N PRO A 107 13.30 -10.76 -3.31
CA PRO A 107 13.75 -10.47 -4.68
C PRO A 107 12.80 -11.02 -5.76
N THR A 108 12.13 -12.15 -5.50
CA THR A 108 11.12 -12.73 -6.39
C THR A 108 9.90 -11.83 -6.56
N VAL A 109 9.46 -11.16 -5.50
CA VAL A 109 8.35 -10.19 -5.52
C VAL A 109 8.74 -8.94 -6.31
N LEU A 110 9.94 -8.40 -6.07
CA LEU A 110 10.45 -7.24 -6.83
C LEU A 110 10.53 -7.56 -8.33
N ALA A 111 11.05 -8.73 -8.69
CA ALA A 111 11.12 -9.18 -10.08
C ALA A 111 9.73 -9.38 -10.70
N ALA A 112 8.77 -9.90 -9.94
CA ALA A 112 7.38 -10.07 -10.41
C ALA A 112 6.69 -8.72 -10.63
N LEU A 113 6.85 -7.74 -9.72
CA LEU A 113 6.34 -6.38 -9.89
C LEU A 113 6.97 -5.67 -11.09
N ALA A 114 8.27 -5.85 -11.33
CA ALA A 114 8.93 -5.31 -12.51
C ALA A 114 8.30 -5.84 -13.81
N ARG A 115 8.03 -7.16 -13.90
CA ARG A 115 7.32 -7.75 -15.04
C ARG A 115 5.90 -7.20 -15.20
N LEU A 116 5.20 -6.96 -14.08
CA LEU A 116 3.85 -6.38 -14.11
C LEU A 116 3.88 -4.96 -14.68
N LYS A 117 4.86 -4.15 -14.26
CA LYS A 117 5.08 -2.80 -14.76
C LYS A 117 5.45 -2.79 -16.25
N GLU A 118 6.34 -3.68 -16.69
CA GLU A 118 6.71 -3.88 -18.11
C GLU A 118 5.51 -4.30 -18.97
N ALA A 119 4.55 -5.04 -18.40
CA ALA A 119 3.30 -5.41 -19.06
C ALA A 119 2.27 -4.25 -19.13
N GLY A 120 2.64 -3.04 -18.69
CA GLY A 120 1.83 -1.83 -18.79
C GLY A 120 0.77 -1.67 -17.69
N TRP A 121 0.94 -2.35 -16.55
CA TRP A 121 0.11 -2.12 -15.38
C TRP A 121 0.61 -0.91 -14.57
N SER A 122 -0.32 -0.13 -14.07
CA SER A 122 -0.06 0.79 -12.97
C SER A 122 -0.12 0.04 -11.64
N ILE A 123 0.84 0.31 -10.76
CA ILE A 123 1.00 -0.41 -9.50
C ILE A 123 0.82 0.56 -8.34
N GLY A 124 -0.28 0.41 -7.60
CA GLY A 124 -0.59 1.17 -6.41
C GLY A 124 -0.36 0.37 -5.13
N VAL A 125 -0.14 1.08 -4.03
CA VAL A 125 -0.16 0.52 -2.68
C VAL A 125 -1.22 1.22 -1.84
N ALA A 126 -2.11 0.45 -1.19
CA ALA A 126 -3.06 0.94 -0.19
C ALA A 126 -2.81 0.22 1.14
N THR A 127 -2.34 0.93 2.16
CA THR A 127 -1.87 0.33 3.41
C THR A 127 -2.42 1.01 4.66
N ASN A 128 -2.72 0.22 5.69
CA ASN A 128 -3.15 0.71 7.00
C ASN A 128 -1.93 0.98 7.89
N GLY A 129 -1.60 2.25 8.09
CA GLY A 129 -0.49 2.67 8.95
C GLY A 129 -0.20 4.16 8.85
N ALA A 130 0.69 4.66 9.70
CA ALA A 130 1.16 6.04 9.65
C ALA A 130 1.97 6.29 8.37
N SER A 131 1.81 7.47 7.79
CA SER A 131 2.34 7.81 6.47
C SER A 131 3.87 7.76 6.37
N ASP A 132 4.54 8.19 7.42
CA ASP A 132 5.99 8.25 7.50
C ASP A 132 6.63 6.86 7.51
N ILE A 133 6.16 5.96 8.38
CA ILE A 133 6.72 4.60 8.48
C ILE A 133 6.43 3.77 7.22
N GLN A 134 5.21 3.87 6.63
CA GLN A 134 4.89 3.11 5.42
C GLN A 134 5.74 3.55 4.23
N ARG A 135 5.98 4.85 4.07
CA ARG A 135 6.89 5.36 3.04
C ARG A 135 8.36 5.01 3.31
N ALA A 136 8.78 4.95 4.57
CA ALA A 136 10.13 4.50 4.92
C ALA A 136 10.36 3.04 4.51
N LYS A 137 9.39 2.14 4.78
CA LYS A 137 9.43 0.74 4.34
C LYS A 137 9.53 0.61 2.82
N VAL A 138 8.67 1.33 2.07
CA VAL A 138 8.68 1.30 0.60
C VAL A 138 10.04 1.75 0.03
N ARG A 139 10.65 2.80 0.59
CA ARG A 139 11.99 3.23 0.14
C ARG A 139 13.07 2.22 0.46
N ALA A 140 13.05 1.67 1.68
CA ALA A 140 14.10 0.75 2.13
C ALA A 140 14.11 -0.59 1.40
N THR A 141 12.96 -1.03 0.90
CA THR A 141 12.79 -2.34 0.24
C THR A 141 12.96 -2.31 -1.27
N GLY A 142 13.22 -1.15 -1.88
CA GLY A 142 13.33 -1.00 -3.34
C GLY A 142 11.97 -0.96 -4.07
N LEU A 143 10.86 -1.00 -3.35
CA LEU A 143 9.52 -0.90 -3.94
C LEU A 143 9.26 0.48 -4.55
N ALA A 144 9.96 1.53 -4.08
CA ALA A 144 9.76 2.90 -4.54
C ALA A 144 9.92 3.09 -6.06
N ASP A 145 10.79 2.31 -6.69
CA ASP A 145 11.05 2.38 -8.14
C ASP A 145 10.03 1.60 -8.97
N LEU A 146 9.26 0.73 -8.33
CA LEU A 146 8.32 -0.17 -8.99
C LEU A 146 6.87 0.28 -8.88
N ILE A 147 6.48 0.97 -7.79
CA ILE A 147 5.12 1.45 -7.58
C ILE A 147 4.93 2.85 -8.17
N ASP A 148 3.72 3.13 -8.67
CA ASP A 148 3.35 4.43 -9.22
C ASP A 148 2.69 5.34 -8.17
N GLY A 149 2.13 4.75 -7.10
CA GLY A 149 1.52 5.50 -6.03
C GLY A 149 1.35 4.72 -4.73
N ILE A 150 1.35 5.41 -3.60
CA ILE A 150 1.08 4.84 -2.27
C ILE A 150 0.08 5.69 -1.51
N ALA A 151 -0.96 5.08 -0.96
CA ALA A 151 -1.89 5.65 0.00
C ALA A 151 -1.75 4.94 1.35
N ALA A 152 -1.32 5.66 2.36
CA ALA A 152 -1.33 5.20 3.74
C ALA A 152 -2.55 5.77 4.48
N SER A 153 -3.14 5.00 5.42
CA SER A 153 -4.31 5.47 6.18
C SER A 153 -4.05 6.78 6.94
N GLY A 154 -2.81 7.01 7.37
CA GLY A 154 -2.41 8.26 7.99
C GLY A 154 -2.36 9.48 7.07
N ASP A 155 -2.58 9.32 5.76
CA ASP A 155 -2.62 10.45 4.82
C ASP A 155 -3.94 11.25 4.88
N ILE A 156 -5.03 10.56 5.18
CA ILE A 156 -6.40 11.11 5.17
C ILE A 156 -7.21 10.71 6.41
N ASP A 157 -6.56 10.11 7.40
CA ASP A 157 -7.18 9.57 8.61
C ASP A 157 -8.35 8.60 8.33
N VAL A 158 -8.16 7.78 7.28
CA VAL A 158 -9.12 6.77 6.83
C VAL A 158 -8.41 5.46 6.58
N ARG A 159 -9.00 4.36 7.07
CA ARG A 159 -8.41 3.02 7.00
C ARG A 159 -9.21 2.10 6.07
N LYS A 160 -8.54 1.15 5.40
CA LYS A 160 -9.23 -0.02 4.84
C LYS A 160 -10.06 -0.70 5.93
N PRO A 161 -11.28 -1.07 5.68
CA PRO A 161 -11.96 -1.32 4.40
C PRO A 161 -12.72 -0.12 3.80
N ASP A 162 -12.44 1.13 4.20
CA ASP A 162 -13.11 2.31 3.62
C ASP A 162 -12.64 2.52 2.17
N PRO A 163 -13.56 2.64 1.19
CA PRO A 163 -13.22 2.80 -0.23
C PRO A 163 -12.32 4.00 -0.55
N ARG A 164 -12.40 5.07 0.24
CA ARG A 164 -11.62 6.30 0.01
C ARG A 164 -10.11 6.08 0.01
N LEU A 165 -9.60 5.04 0.72
CA LEU A 165 -8.17 4.76 0.70
C LEU A 165 -7.73 4.13 -0.63
N PHE A 166 -8.56 3.29 -1.24
CA PHE A 166 -8.30 2.73 -2.57
C PHE A 166 -8.42 3.80 -3.67
N GLU A 167 -9.42 4.70 -3.56
CA GLU A 167 -9.57 5.85 -4.44
C GLU A 167 -8.33 6.77 -4.40
N LEU A 168 -7.81 7.02 -3.19
CA LEU A 168 -6.57 7.79 -3.02
C LEU A 168 -5.36 7.09 -3.66
N ALA A 169 -5.25 5.76 -3.53
CA ALA A 169 -4.19 4.99 -4.17
C ALA A 169 -4.25 5.12 -5.69
N ALA A 170 -5.44 4.97 -6.29
CA ALA A 170 -5.65 5.16 -7.71
C ALA A 170 -5.29 6.60 -8.17
N ALA A 171 -5.76 7.61 -7.43
CA ALA A 171 -5.45 9.01 -7.74
C ALA A 171 -3.94 9.30 -7.70
N ARG A 172 -3.20 8.67 -6.80
CA ARG A 172 -1.73 8.79 -6.71
C ARG A 172 -0.99 8.05 -7.83
N CYS A 173 -1.65 7.07 -8.43
CA CYS A 173 -1.20 6.43 -9.67
C CYS A 173 -1.61 7.22 -10.93
N GLY A 174 -2.23 8.40 -10.78
CA GLY A 174 -2.67 9.23 -11.90
C GLY A 174 -3.92 8.72 -12.61
N THR A 175 -4.72 7.86 -11.97
CA THR A 175 -5.93 7.25 -12.53
C THR A 175 -7.10 7.29 -11.55
N GLN A 176 -8.23 6.71 -11.95
CA GLN A 176 -9.41 6.49 -11.11
C GLN A 176 -9.72 4.99 -11.07
N LEU A 177 -10.40 4.53 -10.03
CA LEU A 177 -10.84 3.14 -9.94
C LEU A 177 -11.83 2.79 -11.05
N THR A 178 -11.63 1.64 -11.67
CA THR A 178 -12.53 1.09 -12.69
C THR A 178 -12.92 -0.35 -12.39
N PRO A 179 -14.10 -0.83 -12.86
CA PRO A 179 -14.52 -2.22 -12.68
C PRO A 179 -13.62 -3.19 -13.48
N GLY A 180 -12.53 -3.57 -13.01
CA GLY A 180 -11.53 -4.43 -13.69
C GLY A 180 -10.17 -4.27 -13.06
N ASP A 181 -10.03 -3.23 -12.24
CA ASP A 181 -8.87 -3.05 -11.39
C ASP A 181 -8.88 -4.04 -10.23
N TRP A 182 -7.72 -4.27 -9.65
CA TRP A 182 -7.52 -5.32 -8.68
C TRP A 182 -6.99 -4.79 -7.34
N MET A 183 -7.47 -5.42 -6.26
CA MET A 183 -6.87 -5.34 -4.93
C MET A 183 -6.30 -6.70 -4.54
N THR A 184 -5.04 -6.72 -4.12
CA THR A 184 -4.35 -7.92 -3.61
C THR A 184 -3.87 -7.66 -2.19
N GLY A 185 -4.23 -8.53 -1.25
CA GLY A 185 -3.82 -8.41 0.15
C GLY A 185 -4.06 -9.65 0.97
N ASP A 186 -3.54 -9.67 2.22
CA ASP A 186 -3.64 -10.79 3.14
C ASP A 186 -4.80 -10.68 4.14
N ASP A 187 -5.35 -9.48 4.34
CA ASP A 187 -6.42 -9.23 5.30
C ASP A 187 -7.80 -9.39 4.64
N PRO A 188 -8.60 -10.40 5.05
CA PRO A 188 -9.93 -10.64 4.47
C PRO A 188 -10.89 -9.46 4.58
N GLU A 189 -10.90 -8.75 5.71
CA GLU A 189 -11.82 -7.63 5.94
C GLU A 189 -11.29 -6.33 5.32
N ALA A 190 -10.03 -6.00 5.59
CA ALA A 190 -9.46 -4.74 5.13
C ALA A 190 -9.26 -4.72 3.62
N ASP A 191 -8.67 -5.78 3.06
CA ASP A 191 -8.26 -5.83 1.66
C ASP A 191 -9.37 -6.37 0.75
N ILE A 192 -9.94 -7.52 1.14
CA ILE A 192 -10.84 -8.23 0.25
C ILE A 192 -12.25 -7.64 0.32
N ALA A 193 -12.85 -7.54 1.51
CA ALA A 193 -14.14 -6.89 1.64
C ALA A 193 -14.07 -5.39 1.34
N GLY A 194 -12.94 -4.74 1.67
CA GLY A 194 -12.68 -3.34 1.29
C GLY A 194 -12.60 -3.16 -0.21
N GLY A 195 -11.85 -4.03 -0.91
CA GLY A 195 -11.74 -4.04 -2.36
C GLY A 195 -13.11 -4.22 -3.05
N TYR A 196 -13.92 -5.16 -2.57
CA TYR A 196 -15.29 -5.34 -3.06
C TYR A 196 -16.13 -4.07 -2.92
N ARG A 197 -16.09 -3.41 -1.75
CA ARG A 197 -16.82 -2.14 -1.51
C ARG A 197 -16.36 -1.02 -2.43
N ALA A 198 -15.09 -1.04 -2.83
CA ALA A 198 -14.52 -0.10 -3.80
C ALA A 198 -14.79 -0.49 -5.26
N GLY A 199 -15.49 -1.60 -5.53
CA GLY A 199 -15.78 -2.09 -6.88
C GLY A 199 -14.61 -2.78 -7.58
N LEU A 200 -13.59 -3.20 -6.81
CA LEU A 200 -12.40 -3.88 -7.32
C LEU A 200 -12.60 -5.40 -7.38
N ARG A 201 -11.88 -6.04 -8.28
CA ARG A 201 -11.63 -7.47 -8.20
C ARG A 201 -10.59 -7.73 -7.12
N THR A 202 -10.63 -8.91 -6.51
CA THR A 202 -9.82 -9.19 -5.32
C THR A 202 -9.03 -10.48 -5.44
N ILE A 203 -7.76 -10.43 -5.00
CA ILE A 203 -6.92 -11.62 -4.81
C ILE A 203 -6.52 -11.69 -3.34
N TRP A 204 -6.89 -12.76 -2.68
CA TRP A 204 -6.47 -13.00 -1.31
C TRP A 204 -5.17 -13.81 -1.27
N VAL A 205 -4.16 -13.26 -0.63
CA VAL A 205 -2.93 -13.95 -0.28
C VAL A 205 -3.15 -14.62 1.08
N ARG A 206 -3.12 -15.96 1.14
CA ARG A 206 -3.35 -16.69 2.40
C ARG A 206 -2.29 -16.30 3.43
N GLY A 207 -2.74 -15.98 4.63
CA GLY A 207 -1.89 -15.62 5.76
C GLY A 207 -2.69 -15.52 7.04
N ARG A 208 -3.95 -15.14 6.93
CA ARG A 208 -4.91 -15.01 8.03
C ARG A 208 -6.04 -16.02 7.91
N THR A 209 -6.74 -16.27 9.03
CA THR A 209 -7.95 -17.08 9.01
C THR A 209 -9.06 -16.34 8.28
N TRP A 210 -9.74 -17.04 7.35
CA TRP A 210 -10.90 -16.47 6.66
C TRP A 210 -12.11 -16.43 7.60
N PRO A 211 -12.76 -15.24 7.80
CA PRO A 211 -13.92 -15.12 8.66
C PRO A 211 -15.17 -15.78 8.04
N ASP A 212 -16.04 -16.34 8.88
CA ASP A 212 -17.32 -16.85 8.44
C ASP A 212 -18.22 -15.70 7.94
N GLY A 213 -18.93 -15.97 6.83
CA GLY A 213 -19.91 -15.02 6.28
C GLY A 213 -19.34 -13.89 5.42
N LEU A 214 -18.02 -13.86 5.18
CA LEU A 214 -17.42 -12.93 4.25
C LEU A 214 -17.51 -13.47 2.82
N ASP A 215 -17.80 -12.60 1.85
CA ASP A 215 -17.81 -12.95 0.41
C ASP A 215 -16.45 -13.49 -0.03
N THR A 216 -16.45 -14.57 -0.80
CA THR A 216 -15.22 -15.21 -1.28
C THR A 216 -14.46 -14.28 -2.23
N PRO A 217 -13.11 -14.26 -2.19
CA PRO A 217 -12.31 -13.48 -3.12
C PRO A 217 -12.48 -13.99 -4.55
N HIS A 218 -12.22 -13.14 -5.54
CA HIS A 218 -12.23 -13.56 -6.95
C HIS A 218 -11.14 -14.58 -7.25
N HIS A 219 -10.02 -14.50 -6.55
CA HIS A 219 -8.92 -15.46 -6.64
C HIS A 219 -8.23 -15.60 -5.29
N THR A 220 -7.60 -16.76 -5.04
CA THR A 220 -6.83 -17.05 -3.82
C THR A 220 -5.51 -17.68 -4.18
N VAL A 221 -4.44 -17.21 -3.54
CA VAL A 221 -3.07 -17.67 -3.73
C VAL A 221 -2.37 -17.89 -2.40
N ASP A 222 -1.26 -18.62 -2.41
CA ASP A 222 -0.41 -18.82 -1.24
C ASP A 222 0.73 -17.78 -1.17
N ASP A 223 1.03 -17.11 -2.29
CA ASP A 223 2.11 -16.13 -2.42
C ASP A 223 1.73 -14.98 -3.34
N VAL A 224 2.20 -13.76 -3.00
CA VAL A 224 1.92 -12.58 -3.81
C VAL A 224 2.51 -12.66 -5.22
N SER A 225 3.59 -13.41 -5.44
CA SER A 225 4.13 -13.62 -6.78
C SER A 225 3.16 -14.39 -7.67
N GLU A 226 2.39 -15.34 -7.12
CA GLU A 226 1.33 -16.05 -7.83
C GLU A 226 0.16 -15.10 -8.19
N ALA A 227 -0.17 -14.16 -7.30
CA ALA A 227 -1.15 -13.12 -7.61
C ALA A 227 -0.71 -12.26 -8.81
N ILE A 228 0.57 -11.89 -8.85
CA ILE A 228 1.13 -11.12 -9.97
C ILE A 228 1.11 -11.95 -11.26
N ASP A 229 1.46 -13.23 -11.23
CA ASP A 229 1.38 -14.13 -12.37
C ASP A 229 -0.06 -14.30 -12.88
N HIS A 230 -1.04 -14.35 -11.94
CA HIS A 230 -2.46 -14.34 -12.31
C HIS A 230 -2.85 -13.05 -13.05
N LEU A 231 -2.43 -11.88 -12.56
CA LEU A 231 -2.69 -10.59 -13.22
C LEU A 231 -2.09 -10.54 -14.63
N LEU A 232 -0.88 -11.05 -14.81
CA LEU A 232 -0.20 -11.10 -16.12
C LEU A 232 -0.92 -11.99 -17.12
N THR A 233 -1.47 -13.13 -16.68
CA THR A 233 -2.10 -14.14 -17.57
C THR A 233 -3.57 -13.85 -17.89
N HIS A 234 -4.29 -13.16 -16.99
CA HIS A 234 -5.72 -12.88 -17.10
C HIS A 234 -6.02 -11.43 -17.53
N SER A 235 -5.05 -10.76 -18.11
CA SER A 235 -5.24 -9.45 -18.73
C SER A 235 -6.07 -9.62 -19.99
N PRO A 236 -7.26 -9.02 -20.15
CA PRO A 236 -7.90 -8.94 -21.45
C PRO A 236 -6.95 -8.22 -22.42
N ARG A 237 -6.76 -8.82 -23.60
CA ARG A 237 -5.97 -8.25 -24.69
C ARG A 237 -6.65 -7.05 -25.27
#